data_31acc841e1a3bb7d6741e0595e0484d0
#
_entry.id   31acc841e1a3bb7d6741e0595e0484d0
#
_cell.length_a   1.000
_cell.length_b   1.000
_cell.length_c   1.000
_cell.angle_alpha   90.00
_cell.angle_beta   90.00
_cell.angle_gamma   90.00
#
_symmetry.space_group_name_H-M   'P 1'
#
loop_
_entity.id
_entity.type
_entity.pdbx_description
1 polymer ?
#
loop_
_entity_poly.entity_id
_entity_poly.type
_entity_poly.pdbx_seq_one_letter_code
_entity_poly.pdbx_strand_id
1 'polypeptide(L)'
;RGEAMQSAVENSGTTMAAVLSSELEKTLLSIEELKSQGIEINISNYNDATQIVISGKYEDIDYLKSNSKALNAKRVIPLDVAGAFHSPVVAPAKEAVHEILENIEFKPGKFDVYMNVDAKLVELTNVKERLTRQIDSSVLFHKQIITIEKKESPEYWYHIGPGNVTAGMVKKSISSKFFKLLRFLTI
;
A
#
# COMPACT_ATOMS: atom_id res chain seq x y z
N ARG A 1 8.26 -2.43 14.48
CA ARG A 1 7.98 -2.65 13.05
C ARG A 1 8.82 -1.70 12.18
N GLY A 2 8.78 -0.39 12.44
CA GLY A 2 9.53 0.60 11.67
C GLY A 2 11.03 0.30 11.62
N GLU A 3 11.66 0.10 12.76
CA GLU A 3 13.08 -0.22 12.89
C GLU A 3 13.47 -1.49 12.12
N ALA A 4 12.71 -2.58 12.30
CA ALA A 4 12.98 -3.85 11.62
C ALA A 4 12.89 -3.72 10.09
N MET A 5 11.88 -3.01 9.59
CA MET A 5 11.72 -2.76 8.15
C MET A 5 12.83 -1.84 7.62
N GLN A 6 13.21 -0.80 8.38
CA GLN A 6 14.31 0.10 8.00
C GLN A 6 15.63 -0.66 7.88
N SER A 7 15.97 -1.49 8.87
CA SER A 7 17.18 -2.32 8.84
C SER A 7 17.19 -3.29 7.66
N ALA A 8 16.02 -3.86 7.30
CA ALA A 8 15.92 -4.82 6.20
C ALA A 8 16.19 -4.19 4.82
N VAL A 9 15.96 -2.88 4.64
CA VAL A 9 16.22 -2.19 3.37
C VAL A 9 17.54 -1.45 3.34
N GLU A 10 18.25 -1.37 4.45
CA GLU A 10 19.54 -0.70 4.54
C GLU A 10 20.53 -1.35 3.56
N ASN A 11 21.13 -0.52 2.69
CA ASN A 11 22.04 -0.96 1.62
C ASN A 11 21.45 -1.96 0.62
N SER A 12 20.12 -2.09 0.52
CA SER A 12 19.50 -3.02 -0.43
C SER A 12 19.61 -2.62 -1.90
N GLY A 13 20.00 -1.37 -2.20
CA GLY A 13 20.03 -0.85 -3.57
C GLY A 13 18.64 -0.71 -4.20
N THR A 14 17.61 -0.61 -3.37
CA THR A 14 16.22 -0.57 -3.83
C THR A 14 15.50 0.73 -3.45
N THR A 15 14.42 1.04 -4.14
CA THR A 15 13.58 2.22 -3.90
C THR A 15 12.13 1.95 -4.31
N MET A 16 11.31 3.00 -4.23
CA MET A 16 9.90 2.96 -4.63
C MET A 16 9.54 4.13 -5.54
N ALA A 17 8.49 3.95 -6.35
CA ALA A 17 7.92 5.03 -7.14
C ALA A 17 6.38 4.95 -7.22
N ALA A 18 5.72 6.10 -7.18
CA ALA A 18 4.31 6.21 -7.46
C ALA A 18 4.09 6.19 -8.99
N VAL A 19 3.21 5.32 -9.45
CA VAL A 19 2.79 5.20 -10.85
C VAL A 19 1.39 5.78 -10.98
N LEU A 20 1.26 6.84 -11.76
CA LEU A 20 -0.01 7.50 -12.05
C LEU A 20 -0.53 7.02 -13.40
N SER A 21 -1.70 6.39 -13.41
CA SER A 21 -2.33 5.88 -14.63
C SER A 21 -3.82 6.20 -14.67
N SER A 22 -4.35 6.43 -15.87
CA SER A 22 -5.80 6.49 -16.10
C SER A 22 -6.39 5.13 -16.49
N GLU A 23 -5.54 4.13 -16.78
CA GLU A 23 -5.91 2.79 -17.25
C GLU A 23 -5.14 1.76 -16.42
N LEU A 24 -5.47 1.69 -15.12
CA LEU A 24 -4.72 0.90 -14.16
C LEU A 24 -4.60 -0.59 -14.55
N GLU A 25 -5.66 -1.16 -15.14
CA GLU A 25 -5.63 -2.55 -15.63
C GLU A 25 -4.53 -2.77 -16.69
N LYS A 26 -4.38 -1.85 -17.64
CA LYS A 26 -3.30 -1.91 -18.64
C LYS A 26 -1.93 -1.78 -17.98
N THR A 27 -1.82 -0.89 -16.98
CA THR A 27 -0.58 -0.75 -16.21
C THR A 27 -0.19 -2.04 -15.49
N LEU A 28 -1.16 -2.74 -14.90
CA LEU A 28 -0.91 -4.02 -14.23
C LEU A 28 -0.43 -5.10 -15.23
N LEU A 29 -1.03 -5.19 -16.40
CA LEU A 29 -0.58 -6.11 -17.45
C LEU A 29 0.85 -5.77 -17.90
N SER A 30 1.17 -4.49 -18.10
CA SER A 30 2.52 -4.06 -18.47
C SER A 30 3.56 -4.38 -17.38
N ILE A 31 3.19 -4.32 -16.11
CA ILE A 31 4.07 -4.75 -15.01
C ILE A 31 4.43 -6.23 -15.15
N GLU A 32 3.46 -7.10 -15.40
CA GLU A 32 3.71 -8.53 -15.55
C GLU A 32 4.56 -8.83 -16.81
N GLU A 33 4.35 -8.09 -17.89
CA GLU A 33 5.18 -8.19 -19.09
C GLU A 33 6.62 -7.77 -18.82
N LEU A 34 6.85 -6.63 -18.16
CA LEU A 34 8.18 -6.14 -17.80
C LEU A 34 8.91 -7.11 -16.86
N LYS A 35 8.20 -7.70 -15.90
CA LYS A 35 8.76 -8.75 -15.04
C LYS A 35 9.22 -9.96 -15.85
N SER A 36 8.46 -10.37 -16.87
CA SER A 36 8.85 -11.47 -17.77
C SER A 36 10.09 -11.15 -18.61
N GLN A 37 10.37 -9.86 -18.82
CA GLN A 37 11.57 -9.35 -19.51
C GLN A 37 12.78 -9.14 -18.59
N GLY A 38 12.66 -9.46 -17.28
CA GLY A 38 13.72 -9.39 -16.30
C GLY A 38 13.78 -8.09 -15.49
N ILE A 39 12.80 -7.19 -15.61
CA ILE A 39 12.68 -6.00 -14.76
C ILE A 39 12.19 -6.43 -13.37
N GLU A 40 13.00 -6.18 -12.34
CA GLU A 40 12.72 -6.62 -10.98
C GLU A 40 11.87 -5.59 -10.21
N ILE A 41 10.55 -5.62 -10.43
CA ILE A 41 9.61 -4.73 -9.76
C ILE A 41 8.50 -5.50 -9.05
N ASN A 42 7.99 -4.92 -7.96
CA ASN A 42 6.84 -5.41 -7.21
C ASN A 42 5.83 -4.29 -7.01
N ILE A 43 4.54 -4.64 -6.88
CA ILE A 43 3.52 -3.67 -6.52
C ILE A 43 3.44 -3.62 -5.00
N SER A 44 3.88 -2.53 -4.41
CA SER A 44 3.87 -2.32 -2.95
C SER A 44 2.56 -1.76 -2.43
N ASN A 45 1.87 -0.90 -3.21
CA ASN A 45 0.60 -0.31 -2.79
C ASN A 45 -0.38 -0.21 -3.96
N TYR A 46 -1.63 -0.51 -3.67
CA TYR A 46 -2.80 -0.14 -4.46
C TYR A 46 -3.51 1.01 -3.74
N ASN A 47 -3.19 2.26 -4.10
CA ASN A 47 -3.61 3.44 -3.36
C ASN A 47 -5.03 3.89 -3.71
N ASP A 48 -5.34 4.01 -4.99
CA ASP A 48 -6.65 4.40 -5.50
C ASP A 48 -6.84 3.87 -6.94
N ALA A 49 -7.96 4.21 -7.58
CA ALA A 49 -8.30 3.76 -8.94
C ALA A 49 -7.30 4.23 -10.02
N THR A 50 -6.41 5.19 -9.70
CA THR A 50 -5.47 5.82 -10.65
C THR A 50 -4.02 5.79 -10.21
N GLN A 51 -3.73 5.20 -9.04
CA GLN A 51 -2.39 5.22 -8.46
C GLN A 51 -2.04 3.91 -7.77
N ILE A 52 -0.91 3.35 -8.18
CA ILE A 52 -0.19 2.30 -7.45
C ILE A 52 1.19 2.80 -7.05
N VAL A 53 1.86 2.06 -6.18
CA VAL A 53 3.29 2.23 -5.88
C VAL A 53 4.00 0.95 -6.26
N ILE A 54 5.06 1.08 -7.02
CA ILE A 54 5.98 -0.01 -7.33
C ILE A 54 7.25 0.14 -6.51
N SER A 55 7.93 -0.98 -6.26
CA SER A 55 9.24 -1.06 -5.65
C SER A 55 10.16 -1.94 -6.48
N GLY A 56 11.44 -1.66 -6.46
CA GLY A 56 12.45 -2.41 -7.22
C GLY A 56 13.84 -1.84 -7.04
N LYS A 57 14.80 -2.33 -7.82
CA LYS A 57 16.15 -1.77 -7.86
C LYS A 57 16.14 -0.32 -8.34
N TYR A 58 17.11 0.48 -7.90
CA TYR A 58 17.23 1.87 -8.35
C TYR A 58 17.27 1.98 -9.86
N GLU A 59 18.03 1.13 -10.53
CA GLU A 59 18.19 1.13 -11.99
C GLU A 59 16.88 0.87 -12.73
N ASP A 60 16.07 -0.10 -12.27
CA ASP A 60 14.77 -0.41 -12.85
C ASP A 60 13.76 0.73 -12.66
N ILE A 61 13.74 1.32 -11.47
CA ILE A 61 12.85 2.46 -11.17
C ILE A 61 13.24 3.70 -11.99
N ASP A 62 14.54 3.98 -12.16
CA ASP A 62 15.02 5.10 -12.97
C ASP A 62 14.73 4.88 -14.47
N TYR A 63 14.87 3.65 -14.95
CA TYR A 63 14.44 3.28 -16.30
C TYR A 63 12.96 3.57 -16.50
N LEU A 64 12.09 3.11 -15.59
CA LEU A 64 10.63 3.29 -15.67
C LEU A 64 10.21 4.76 -15.49
N LYS A 65 10.93 5.54 -14.68
CA LYS A 65 10.72 6.98 -14.57
C LYS A 65 10.92 7.68 -15.92
N SER A 66 11.97 7.29 -16.63
CA SER A 66 12.30 7.83 -17.95
C SER A 66 11.41 7.28 -19.06
N ASN A 67 10.83 6.08 -18.87
CA ASN A 67 10.04 5.33 -19.84
C ASN A 67 8.64 4.99 -19.31
N SER A 68 7.92 5.95 -18.73
CA SER A 68 6.60 5.70 -18.11
C SER A 68 5.57 5.08 -19.07
N LYS A 69 5.73 5.27 -20.38
CA LYS A 69 4.89 4.64 -21.41
C LYS A 69 5.02 3.11 -21.43
N ALA A 70 6.15 2.56 -21.03
CA ALA A 70 6.34 1.11 -20.89
C ALA A 70 5.38 0.49 -19.86
N LEU A 71 4.90 1.30 -18.90
CA LEU A 71 3.88 0.94 -17.92
C LEU A 71 2.45 1.35 -18.33
N ASN A 72 2.22 1.87 -19.52
CA ASN A 72 0.96 2.56 -19.85
C ASN A 72 0.58 3.62 -18.82
N ALA A 73 1.58 4.27 -18.22
CA ALA A 73 1.41 5.25 -17.16
C ALA A 73 1.62 6.68 -17.67
N LYS A 74 0.92 7.62 -17.05
CA LYS A 74 1.14 9.05 -17.30
C LYS A 74 2.46 9.53 -16.72
N ARG A 75 2.80 9.04 -15.54
CA ARG A 75 4.02 9.44 -14.80
C ARG A 75 4.45 8.34 -13.84
N VAL A 76 5.75 8.22 -13.67
CA VAL A 76 6.40 7.48 -12.59
C VAL A 76 7.18 8.48 -11.75
N ILE A 77 6.89 8.57 -10.47
CA ILE A 77 7.43 9.57 -9.54
C ILE A 77 8.15 8.83 -8.43
N PRO A 78 9.51 8.88 -8.39
CA PRO A 78 10.27 8.30 -7.29
C PRO A 78 9.83 8.86 -5.93
N LEU A 79 9.83 8.03 -4.92
CA LEU A 79 9.52 8.39 -3.55
C LEU A 79 10.81 8.56 -2.75
N ASP A 80 10.81 9.50 -1.83
CA ASP A 80 11.92 9.70 -0.87
C ASP A 80 11.75 8.70 0.29
N VAL A 81 12.21 7.47 0.07
CA VAL A 81 12.12 6.35 1.02
C VAL A 81 13.42 5.57 1.03
N ALA A 82 13.70 4.90 2.14
CA ALA A 82 14.96 4.18 2.36
C ALA A 82 15.12 2.90 1.51
N GLY A 83 14.04 2.37 0.94
CA GLY A 83 14.09 1.16 0.12
C GLY A 83 12.72 0.59 -0.22
N ALA A 84 12.71 -0.61 -0.77
CA ALA A 84 11.52 -1.31 -1.30
C ALA A 84 10.62 -1.89 -0.20
N PHE A 85 9.89 -1.05 0.51
CA PHE A 85 8.91 -1.50 1.51
C PHE A 85 7.75 -2.25 0.85
N HIS A 86 7.10 -3.11 1.64
CA HIS A 86 5.98 -3.95 1.18
C HIS A 86 6.32 -4.82 -0.05
N SER A 87 7.52 -5.37 -0.05
CA SER A 87 8.07 -6.24 -1.09
C SER A 87 8.87 -7.38 -0.45
N PRO A 88 9.30 -8.40 -1.20
CA PRO A 88 10.17 -9.46 -0.67
C PRO A 88 11.46 -8.98 -0.01
N VAL A 89 11.94 -7.78 -0.35
CA VAL A 89 13.16 -7.19 0.24
C VAL A 89 13.06 -7.02 1.75
N VAL A 90 11.87 -6.72 2.27
CA VAL A 90 11.63 -6.55 3.72
C VAL A 90 11.22 -7.84 4.44
N ALA A 91 11.20 -8.98 3.76
CA ALA A 91 10.84 -10.26 4.38
C ALA A 91 11.69 -10.60 5.64
N PRO A 92 12.99 -10.27 5.73
CA PRO A 92 13.77 -10.48 6.96
C PRO A 92 13.18 -9.80 8.20
N ALA A 93 12.43 -8.71 8.05
CA ALA A 93 11.79 -8.00 9.15
C ALA A 93 10.60 -8.77 9.79
N LYS A 94 10.07 -9.81 9.10
CA LYS A 94 8.91 -10.57 9.57
C LYS A 94 9.17 -11.29 10.88
N GLU A 95 10.33 -11.93 11.00
CA GLU A 95 10.69 -12.71 12.20
C GLU A 95 10.74 -11.80 13.44
N ALA A 96 11.48 -10.69 13.36
CA ALA A 96 11.58 -9.73 14.45
C ALA A 96 10.21 -9.15 14.87
N VAL A 97 9.33 -8.92 13.93
CA VAL A 97 7.97 -8.43 14.20
C VAL A 97 7.11 -9.55 14.79
N HIS A 98 7.21 -10.77 14.27
CA HIS A 98 6.48 -11.93 14.78
C HIS A 98 6.82 -12.21 16.23
N GLU A 99 8.09 -12.28 16.60
CA GLU A 99 8.54 -12.49 17.98
C GLU A 99 7.95 -11.47 18.96
N ILE A 100 7.89 -10.20 18.57
CA ILE A 100 7.28 -9.15 19.41
C ILE A 100 5.76 -9.39 19.52
N LEU A 101 5.09 -9.70 18.42
CA LEU A 101 3.64 -9.90 18.39
C LEU A 101 3.20 -11.11 19.22
N GLU A 102 4.03 -12.17 19.31
CA GLU A 102 3.71 -13.34 20.16
C GLU A 102 3.53 -12.94 21.64
N ASN A 103 4.26 -11.95 22.11
CA ASN A 103 4.19 -11.44 23.49
C ASN A 103 3.10 -10.37 23.70
N ILE A 104 2.33 -10.01 22.67
CA ILE A 104 1.25 -9.02 22.77
C ILE A 104 -0.11 -9.73 22.90
N GLU A 105 -0.86 -9.39 23.93
CA GLU A 105 -2.26 -9.77 24.08
C GLU A 105 -3.15 -8.78 23.33
N PHE A 106 -3.85 -9.26 22.28
CA PHE A 106 -4.86 -8.47 21.59
C PHE A 106 -6.22 -8.67 22.27
N LYS A 107 -6.94 -7.57 22.50
CA LYS A 107 -8.27 -7.57 23.12
C LYS A 107 -9.32 -7.15 22.10
N PRO A 108 -10.59 -7.57 22.29
CA PRO A 108 -11.69 -7.10 21.43
C PRO A 108 -11.75 -5.57 21.38
N GLY A 109 -11.76 -5.02 20.18
CA GLY A 109 -11.96 -3.59 19.96
C GLY A 109 -13.43 -3.19 20.08
N LYS A 110 -13.70 -1.89 20.19
CA LYS A 110 -15.06 -1.33 20.15
C LYS A 110 -15.55 -1.06 18.72
N PHE A 111 -14.66 -1.12 17.76
CA PHE A 111 -14.93 -0.76 16.37
C PHE A 111 -14.36 -1.83 15.44
N ASP A 112 -14.98 -1.96 14.28
CA ASP A 112 -14.50 -2.81 13.21
C ASP A 112 -13.21 -2.23 12.60
N VAL A 113 -12.24 -3.10 12.35
CA VAL A 113 -10.95 -2.74 11.76
C VAL A 113 -10.74 -3.57 10.50
N TYR A 114 -10.57 -2.89 9.38
CA TYR A 114 -10.20 -3.52 8.12
C TYR A 114 -8.69 -3.42 7.91
N MET A 115 -8.04 -4.52 7.53
CA MET A 115 -6.60 -4.55 7.35
C MET A 115 -6.18 -4.40 5.88
N ASN A 116 -5.04 -3.75 5.66
CA ASN A 116 -4.51 -3.50 4.31
C ASN A 116 -4.01 -4.76 3.60
N VAL A 117 -3.60 -5.80 4.33
CA VAL A 117 -2.99 -7.00 3.76
C VAL A 117 -3.95 -7.82 2.89
N ASP A 118 -5.24 -7.77 3.16
CA ASP A 118 -6.27 -8.54 2.45
C ASP A 118 -7.59 -7.78 2.24
N ALA A 119 -7.69 -6.55 2.74
CA ALA A 119 -8.88 -5.70 2.68
C ALA A 119 -10.10 -6.31 3.39
N LYS A 120 -9.89 -7.07 4.46
CA LYS A 120 -10.94 -7.74 5.23
C LYS A 120 -10.98 -7.26 6.67
N LEU A 121 -12.15 -7.45 7.29
CA LEU A 121 -12.34 -7.25 8.72
C LEU A 121 -11.38 -8.14 9.51
N VAL A 122 -10.73 -7.58 10.54
CA VAL A 122 -9.83 -8.32 11.42
C VAL A 122 -10.60 -9.14 12.44
N GLU A 123 -10.09 -10.32 12.73
CA GLU A 123 -10.52 -11.17 13.83
C GLU A 123 -9.36 -11.35 14.80
N LEU A 124 -9.64 -11.47 16.11
CA LEU A 124 -8.59 -11.64 17.12
C LEU A 124 -7.72 -12.86 16.86
N THR A 125 -8.30 -13.92 16.32
CA THR A 125 -7.63 -15.19 16.02
C THR A 125 -6.56 -15.07 14.93
N ASN A 126 -6.62 -14.04 14.08
CA ASN A 126 -5.72 -13.88 12.93
C ASN A 126 -4.97 -12.54 12.89
N VAL A 127 -5.14 -11.69 13.92
CA VAL A 127 -4.54 -10.35 13.92
C VAL A 127 -3.01 -10.39 13.86
N LYS A 128 -2.37 -11.27 14.63
CA LYS A 128 -0.91 -11.42 14.66
C LYS A 128 -0.36 -11.87 13.31
N GLU A 129 -0.95 -12.92 12.75
CA GLU A 129 -0.60 -13.44 11.41
C GLU A 129 -0.72 -12.36 10.35
N ARG A 130 -1.82 -11.60 10.33
CA ARG A 130 -2.04 -10.54 9.34
C ARG A 130 -1.07 -9.36 9.50
N LEU A 131 -0.75 -8.97 10.74
CA LEU A 131 0.24 -7.92 11.00
C LEU A 131 1.65 -8.35 10.54
N THR A 132 2.02 -9.60 10.77
CA THR A 132 3.27 -10.18 10.28
C THR A 132 3.30 -10.23 8.76
N ARG A 133 2.22 -10.70 8.14
CA ARG A 133 2.09 -10.80 6.69
C ARG A 133 2.13 -9.45 5.97
N GLN A 134 1.63 -8.38 6.61
CA GLN A 134 1.64 -7.03 6.03
C GLN A 134 3.07 -6.50 5.81
N ILE A 135 4.08 -7.05 6.47
CA ILE A 135 5.46 -6.57 6.37
C ILE A 135 5.93 -6.57 4.90
N ASP A 136 5.80 -7.70 4.24
CA ASP A 136 6.27 -7.92 2.87
C ASP A 136 5.15 -8.02 1.82
N SER A 137 3.90 -7.81 2.23
CA SER A 137 2.74 -7.85 1.34
C SER A 137 2.27 -6.46 0.94
N SER A 138 1.71 -6.35 -0.26
CA SER A 138 1.13 -5.11 -0.78
C SER A 138 0.09 -4.51 0.17
N VAL A 139 0.04 -3.19 0.20
CA VAL A 139 -1.01 -2.41 0.87
C VAL A 139 -2.22 -2.31 -0.06
N LEU A 140 -3.31 -2.99 0.25
CA LEU A 140 -4.52 -3.04 -0.58
C LEU A 140 -5.52 -1.92 -0.21
N PHE A 141 -5.05 -0.67 -0.08
CA PHE A 141 -5.86 0.45 0.41
C PHE A 141 -7.09 0.71 -0.46
N HIS A 142 -6.94 0.77 -1.78
CA HIS A 142 -8.07 0.93 -2.69
C HIS A 142 -9.14 -0.16 -2.50
N LYS A 143 -8.72 -1.43 -2.46
CA LYS A 143 -9.62 -2.56 -2.24
C LYS A 143 -10.31 -2.49 -0.87
N GLN A 144 -9.57 -2.06 0.17
CA GLN A 144 -10.10 -1.87 1.52
C GLN A 144 -11.23 -0.84 1.52
N ILE A 145 -11.03 0.33 0.89
CA ILE A 145 -12.03 1.39 0.79
C ILE A 145 -13.27 0.90 0.03
N ILE A 146 -13.11 0.22 -1.10
CA ILE A 146 -14.23 -0.35 -1.86
C ILE A 146 -14.98 -1.41 -1.04
N THR A 147 -14.27 -2.22 -0.27
CA THR A 147 -14.88 -3.26 0.58
C THR A 147 -15.75 -2.62 1.68
N ILE A 148 -15.22 -1.60 2.35
CA ILE A 148 -15.95 -0.87 3.40
C ILE A 148 -17.18 -0.16 2.79
N GLU A 149 -17.00 0.53 1.67
CA GLU A 149 -18.12 1.20 0.99
C GLU A 149 -19.26 0.25 0.65
N LYS A 150 -18.94 -0.93 0.11
CA LYS A 150 -19.93 -1.94 -0.27
C LYS A 150 -20.61 -2.61 0.91
N LYS A 151 -19.89 -2.84 2.01
CA LYS A 151 -20.42 -3.59 3.14
C LYS A 151 -21.12 -2.71 4.17
N GLU A 152 -20.52 -1.57 4.48
CA GLU A 152 -20.93 -0.72 5.59
C GLU A 152 -21.76 0.48 5.12
N SER A 153 -21.64 0.86 3.83
CA SER A 153 -22.30 2.04 3.25
C SER A 153 -22.20 3.28 4.15
N PRO A 154 -20.97 3.69 4.53
CA PRO A 154 -20.79 4.73 5.55
C PRO A 154 -21.35 6.07 5.07
N GLU A 155 -22.05 6.77 5.94
CA GLU A 155 -22.58 8.11 5.64
C GLU A 155 -21.45 9.14 5.59
N TYR A 156 -20.40 8.95 6.40
CA TYR A 156 -19.25 9.87 6.51
C TYR A 156 -17.93 9.11 6.53
N TRP A 157 -16.92 9.74 5.95
CA TRP A 157 -15.52 9.32 6.05
C TRP A 157 -14.74 10.39 6.80
N TYR A 158 -13.98 10.01 7.80
CA TYR A 158 -13.12 10.92 8.55
C TYR A 158 -11.65 10.59 8.31
N HIS A 159 -10.86 11.59 7.96
CA HIS A 159 -9.42 11.49 7.97
C HIS A 159 -8.88 12.07 9.28
N ILE A 160 -8.22 11.25 10.08
CA ILE A 160 -7.62 11.65 11.36
C ILE A 160 -6.10 11.59 11.21
N GLY A 161 -5.45 12.75 11.26
CA GLY A 161 -4.00 12.88 11.11
C GLY A 161 -3.58 14.07 10.25
N PRO A 162 -2.27 14.30 10.11
CA PRO A 162 -1.74 15.42 9.32
C PRO A 162 -1.90 15.20 7.82
N GLY A 163 -2.05 16.28 7.09
CA GLY A 163 -2.15 16.28 5.62
C GLY A 163 -3.50 15.83 5.10
N ASN A 164 -3.56 15.44 3.82
CA ASN A 164 -4.81 15.08 3.14
C ASN A 164 -4.64 13.94 2.10
N VAL A 165 -3.50 13.27 2.11
CA VAL A 165 -3.13 12.28 1.09
C VAL A 165 -4.13 11.12 1.06
N THR A 166 -4.38 10.47 2.19
CA THR A 166 -5.32 9.34 2.27
C THR A 166 -6.77 9.76 2.00
N ALA A 167 -7.16 10.99 2.39
CA ALA A 167 -8.45 11.54 2.03
C ALA A 167 -8.62 11.68 0.50
N GLY A 168 -7.57 12.12 -0.20
CA GLY A 168 -7.54 12.16 -1.65
C GLY A 168 -7.67 10.78 -2.29
N MET A 169 -7.02 9.77 -1.73
CA MET A 169 -7.12 8.38 -2.19
C MET A 169 -8.54 7.81 -2.00
N VAL A 170 -9.15 8.04 -0.83
CA VAL A 170 -10.56 7.65 -0.58
C VAL A 170 -11.47 8.28 -1.62
N LYS A 171 -11.35 9.60 -1.84
CA LYS A 171 -12.15 10.34 -2.82
C LYS A 171 -12.06 9.78 -4.24
N LYS A 172 -10.90 9.27 -4.65
CA LYS A 172 -10.71 8.66 -5.97
C LYS A 172 -11.15 7.19 -6.02
N SER A 173 -11.27 6.54 -4.87
CA SER A 173 -11.67 5.14 -4.77
C SER A 173 -13.18 4.95 -4.83
N ILE A 174 -13.97 5.90 -4.31
CA ILE A 174 -15.43 5.83 -4.27
C ILE A 174 -16.04 6.91 -5.16
N SER A 175 -17.13 6.60 -5.84
CA SER A 175 -17.80 7.57 -6.72
C SER A 175 -18.42 8.71 -5.91
N SER A 176 -18.27 9.93 -6.39
CA SER A 176 -18.51 11.21 -5.73
C SER A 176 -19.97 11.49 -5.27
N LYS A 177 -20.92 10.58 -5.48
CA LYS A 177 -22.33 10.79 -5.12
C LYS A 177 -22.60 10.86 -3.61
N PHE A 178 -21.66 10.42 -2.77
CA PHE A 178 -21.85 10.28 -1.32
C PHE A 178 -20.79 10.99 -0.47
N PHE A 179 -19.95 11.84 -1.04
CA PHE A 179 -18.97 12.60 -0.30
C PHE A 179 -19.62 13.77 0.46
N LYS A 180 -20.26 13.51 1.59
CA LYS A 180 -20.48 14.54 2.59
C LYS A 180 -19.24 14.68 3.44
N LEU A 181 -18.42 15.62 3.02
CA LEU A 181 -17.35 16.33 3.73
C LEU A 181 -16.50 15.54 4.73
N LEU A 182 -15.29 15.19 4.31
CA LEU A 182 -14.16 14.92 5.20
C LEU A 182 -13.91 16.14 6.09
N ARG A 183 -14.18 16.02 7.38
CA ARG A 183 -13.67 16.98 8.35
C ARG A 183 -12.28 16.53 8.80
N PHE A 184 -11.30 17.39 8.60
CA PHE A 184 -9.97 17.21 9.15
C PHE A 184 -10.04 17.51 10.65
N LEU A 185 -9.77 16.50 11.47
CA LEU A 185 -9.45 16.70 12.87
C LEU A 185 -7.92 16.71 12.97
N THR A 186 -7.33 17.90 12.92
CA THR A 186 -5.95 18.10 13.32
C THR A 186 -5.93 18.02 14.86
N ILE A 187 -5.28 17.00 15.38
CA ILE A 187 -4.97 16.86 16.81
C ILE A 187 -3.60 17.49 17.03
#